data_cab05c5ebc57c9c6b0675c2e529b1b60
#
_entry.id   cab05c5ebc57c9c6b0675c2e529b1b60
#
_cell.length_a   1.000
_cell.length_b   1.000
_cell.length_c   1.000
_cell.angle_alpha   90.00
_cell.angle_beta   90.00
_cell.angle_gamma   90.00
#
_symmetry.space_group_name_H-M   'P 1'
#
loop_
_entity.id
_entity.type
_entity.pdbx_description
1 polymer ?
#
loop_
_entity_poly.entity_id
_entity_poly.type
_entity_poly.pdbx_seq_one_letter_code
_entity_poly.pdbx_strand_id
1 'polypeptide(L)'
;MQIAEVILHTRHLADQTAFYHRTLGLPLLAETADSCTLQAGTTRLRFQETASEVLYHLAFALPCQTFQAAKAWVRERVPLLALTGSPQVYAPTSPLRAWHKAGEDEIVFPLIQARSFYCGDAAHNILKFIAYEDLRQEAAGAEGAAAVLHVSEVGLPVADVRALAARLQEALGIEPYPVSRPIAEDFAYLGDIFGQLVVVKLGHPWLPTQTVRATVAPVHLTLSGPQAQQLALAPYPYTITVTAS
;
A
#
# COMPACT_ATOMS: atom_id res chain seq x y z
N MET A 1 -10.26 -8.23 5.60
CA MET A 1 -9.74 -7.21 6.55
C MET A 1 -9.91 -5.85 5.92
N GLN A 2 -10.42 -4.83 6.58
CA GLN A 2 -10.55 -3.49 6.02
C GLN A 2 -9.65 -2.51 6.78
N ILE A 3 -8.88 -1.71 6.03
CA ILE A 3 -8.03 -0.65 6.59
C ILE A 3 -8.87 0.62 6.66
N ALA A 4 -9.31 0.98 7.87
CA ALA A 4 -10.15 2.16 8.10
C ALA A 4 -9.34 3.46 8.15
N GLU A 5 -8.13 3.41 8.70
CA GLU A 5 -7.22 4.55 8.76
C GLU A 5 -5.76 4.12 8.67
N VAL A 6 -4.97 4.93 7.99
CA VAL A 6 -3.51 4.84 7.92
C VAL A 6 -2.93 6.17 8.34
N ILE A 7 -2.03 6.18 9.35
CA ILE A 7 -1.26 7.35 9.75
C ILE A 7 0.20 7.08 9.39
N LEU A 8 0.74 7.92 8.53
CA LEU A 8 2.12 7.93 8.09
C LEU A 8 2.80 9.24 8.51
N HIS A 9 4.09 9.24 8.56
CA HIS A 9 4.88 10.43 8.86
C HIS A 9 5.52 10.99 7.59
N THR A 10 5.79 12.28 7.56
CA THR A 10 6.47 12.92 6.44
C THR A 10 7.21 14.16 6.87
N ARG A 11 8.36 14.42 6.26
CA ARG A 11 9.07 15.69 6.39
C ARG A 11 8.53 16.77 5.44
N HIS A 12 7.72 16.36 4.47
CA HIS A 12 7.23 17.18 3.36
C HIS A 12 5.71 17.33 3.42
N LEU A 13 5.15 17.74 4.58
CA LEU A 13 3.70 17.74 4.81
C LEU A 13 2.94 18.57 3.78
N ALA A 14 3.40 19.79 3.50
CA ALA A 14 2.73 20.66 2.53
C ALA A 14 2.73 20.09 1.11
N ASP A 15 3.86 19.48 0.68
CA ASP A 15 3.99 18.87 -0.64
C ASP A 15 3.13 17.59 -0.74
N GLN A 16 3.08 16.79 0.34
CA GLN A 16 2.21 15.61 0.42
C GLN A 16 0.73 16.01 0.37
N THR A 17 0.34 17.04 1.13
CA THR A 17 -1.03 17.55 1.07
C THR A 17 -1.40 17.99 -0.34
N ALA A 18 -0.52 18.75 -0.99
CA ALA A 18 -0.75 19.21 -2.36
C ALA A 18 -0.80 18.03 -3.36
N PHE A 19 0.07 17.04 -3.22
CA PHE A 19 0.10 15.87 -4.09
C PHE A 19 -1.19 15.05 -3.97
N TYR A 20 -1.56 14.64 -2.77
CA TYR A 20 -2.73 13.78 -2.60
C TYR A 20 -4.04 14.52 -2.86
N HIS A 21 -4.16 15.79 -2.43
CA HIS A 21 -5.38 16.55 -2.62
C HIS A 21 -5.51 17.14 -4.04
N ARG A 22 -4.48 17.85 -4.51
CA ARG A 22 -4.58 18.59 -5.78
C ARG A 22 -4.20 17.72 -6.99
N THR A 23 -3.16 16.88 -6.87
CA THR A 23 -2.69 16.06 -7.99
C THR A 23 -3.49 14.77 -8.12
N LEU A 24 -3.71 14.02 -7.03
CA LEU A 24 -4.49 12.79 -7.04
C LEU A 24 -6.00 13.01 -6.83
N GLY A 25 -6.43 14.22 -6.46
CA GLY A 25 -7.84 14.56 -6.31
C GLY A 25 -8.52 13.97 -5.09
N LEU A 26 -7.79 13.50 -4.07
CA LEU A 26 -8.39 12.97 -2.86
C LEU A 26 -9.02 14.11 -2.02
N PRO A 27 -10.25 13.95 -1.50
CA PRO A 27 -10.85 14.94 -0.61
C PRO A 27 -9.99 15.19 0.63
N LEU A 28 -9.71 16.47 0.91
CA LEU A 28 -9.05 16.89 2.13
C LEU A 28 -10.11 17.03 3.22
N LEU A 29 -9.99 16.27 4.30
CA LEU A 29 -10.93 16.24 5.43
C LEU A 29 -10.54 17.22 6.54
N ALA A 30 -9.24 17.30 6.83
CA ALA A 30 -8.70 18.18 7.86
C ALA A 30 -7.24 18.51 7.56
N GLU A 31 -6.82 19.71 7.96
CA GLU A 31 -5.45 20.17 7.90
C GLU A 31 -5.12 21.00 9.15
N THR A 32 -3.96 20.76 9.74
CA THR A 32 -3.39 21.49 10.87
C THR A 32 -1.97 21.92 10.54
N ALA A 33 -1.29 22.57 11.47
CA ALA A 33 0.11 22.96 11.26
C ALA A 33 1.06 21.76 11.13
N ASP A 34 0.69 20.60 11.68
CA ASP A 34 1.54 19.41 11.79
C ASP A 34 0.94 18.14 11.16
N SER A 35 -0.26 18.23 10.59
CA SER A 35 -0.91 17.04 9.98
C SER A 35 -1.93 17.42 8.91
N CYS A 36 -2.16 16.49 7.97
CA CYS A 36 -3.30 16.52 7.06
C CYS A 36 -4.00 15.16 7.03
N THR A 37 -5.31 15.15 6.84
CA THR A 37 -6.13 13.94 6.70
C THR A 37 -6.92 14.01 5.40
N LEU A 38 -6.79 12.97 4.59
CA LEU A 38 -7.44 12.85 3.29
C LEU A 38 -8.36 11.62 3.28
N GLN A 39 -9.37 11.64 2.40
CA GLN A 39 -10.23 10.49 2.17
C GLN A 39 -9.76 9.71 0.94
N ALA A 40 -9.26 8.50 1.13
CA ALA A 40 -8.89 7.58 0.06
C ALA A 40 -9.95 6.46 -0.06
N GLY A 41 -11.04 6.74 -0.76
CA GLY A 41 -12.21 5.86 -0.81
C GLY A 41 -12.83 5.65 0.56
N THR A 42 -12.81 4.42 1.09
CA THR A 42 -13.31 4.12 2.44
C THR A 42 -12.24 4.29 3.53
N THR A 43 -10.98 4.55 3.17
CA THR A 43 -9.86 4.70 4.12
C THR A 43 -9.55 6.16 4.41
N ARG A 44 -9.31 6.53 5.65
CA ARG A 44 -8.68 7.80 6.02
C ARG A 44 -7.17 7.67 5.93
N LEU A 45 -6.53 8.51 5.13
CA LEU A 45 -5.08 8.61 5.02
C LEU A 45 -4.62 9.89 5.70
N ARG A 46 -3.85 9.75 6.78
CA ARG A 46 -3.31 10.89 7.53
C ARG A 46 -1.79 10.93 7.40
N PHE A 47 -1.27 12.11 7.13
CA PHE A 47 0.15 12.41 7.25
C PHE A 47 0.39 13.29 8.46
N GLN A 48 1.42 12.94 9.23
CA GLN A 48 1.90 13.67 10.38
C GLN A 48 3.33 14.15 10.12
N GLU A 49 3.61 15.41 10.46
CA GLU A 49 4.93 15.97 10.25
C GLU A 49 5.98 15.29 11.14
N THR A 50 7.17 15.10 10.58
CA THR A 50 8.34 14.59 11.28
C THR A 50 9.60 15.23 10.73
N ALA A 51 10.66 15.31 11.53
CA ALA A 51 11.96 15.78 11.05
C ALA A 51 12.75 14.71 10.26
N SER A 52 12.34 13.44 10.33
CA SER A 52 13.05 12.31 9.74
C SER A 52 12.64 12.08 8.28
N GLU A 53 13.61 11.72 7.44
CA GLU A 53 13.31 11.15 6.14
C GLU A 53 12.78 9.72 6.33
N VAL A 54 11.63 9.46 5.74
CA VAL A 54 10.93 8.17 5.83
C VAL A 54 10.41 7.78 4.45
N LEU A 55 10.28 6.48 4.23
CA LEU A 55 9.79 5.95 2.96
C LEU A 55 8.79 4.83 3.21
N TYR A 56 7.70 4.89 2.47
CA TYR A 56 6.61 3.93 2.55
C TYR A 56 6.30 3.28 1.20
N HIS A 57 5.66 2.13 1.28
CA HIS A 57 4.91 1.53 0.19
C HIS A 57 3.44 1.47 0.57
N LEU A 58 2.60 2.03 -0.29
CA LEU A 58 1.14 2.03 -0.18
C LEU A 58 0.51 1.53 -1.47
N ALA A 59 -0.59 0.79 -1.36
CA ALA A 59 -1.42 0.50 -2.52
C ALA A 59 -2.84 1.05 -2.35
N PHE A 60 -3.39 1.53 -3.45
CA PHE A 60 -4.78 1.96 -3.58
C PHE A 60 -5.52 0.98 -4.48
N ALA A 61 -6.63 0.43 -3.99
CA ALA A 61 -7.52 -0.37 -4.81
C ALA A 61 -8.30 0.52 -5.77
N LEU A 62 -8.40 0.06 -7.02
CA LEU A 62 -9.20 0.69 -8.06
C LEU A 62 -10.29 -0.28 -8.55
N PRO A 63 -11.45 0.23 -9.02
CA PRO A 63 -12.39 -0.60 -9.78
C PRO A 63 -11.72 -1.16 -11.03
N CYS A 64 -11.91 -2.44 -11.30
CA CYS A 64 -11.32 -3.10 -12.47
C CYS A 64 -11.75 -2.42 -13.79
N GLN A 65 -13.00 -1.97 -13.86
CA GLN A 65 -13.59 -1.36 -15.05
C GLN A 65 -12.96 0.00 -15.42
N THR A 66 -12.46 0.75 -14.42
CA THR A 66 -11.89 2.09 -14.61
C THR A 66 -10.37 2.10 -14.57
N PHE A 67 -9.72 0.95 -14.44
CA PHE A 67 -8.27 0.84 -14.25
C PHE A 67 -7.47 1.57 -15.34
N GLN A 68 -7.80 1.37 -16.63
CA GLN A 68 -7.08 2.02 -17.73
C GLN A 68 -7.32 3.53 -17.76
N ALA A 69 -8.55 3.98 -17.46
CA ALA A 69 -8.86 5.40 -17.35
C ALA A 69 -8.11 6.05 -16.18
N ALA A 70 -8.08 5.40 -15.01
CA ALA A 70 -7.31 5.86 -13.86
C ALA A 70 -5.80 5.91 -14.14
N LYS A 71 -5.26 4.89 -14.82
CA LYS A 71 -3.85 4.86 -15.24
C LYS A 71 -3.52 6.02 -16.18
N ALA A 72 -4.34 6.27 -17.19
CA ALA A 72 -4.16 7.39 -18.11
C ALA A 72 -4.22 8.73 -17.36
N TRP A 73 -5.22 8.89 -16.48
CA TRP A 73 -5.41 10.10 -15.68
C TRP A 73 -4.22 10.39 -14.74
N VAL A 74 -3.66 9.37 -14.06
CA VAL A 74 -2.46 9.52 -13.23
C VAL A 74 -1.25 9.85 -14.07
N ARG A 75 -1.04 9.17 -15.22
CA ARG A 75 0.08 9.40 -16.14
C ARG A 75 0.17 10.84 -16.65
N GLU A 76 -0.95 11.50 -16.87
CA GLU A 76 -0.99 12.91 -17.30
C GLU A 76 -0.47 13.88 -16.23
N ARG A 77 -0.43 13.45 -14.94
CA ARG A 77 -0.12 14.29 -13.79
C ARG A 77 1.17 13.94 -13.09
N VAL A 78 1.52 12.65 -13.14
CA VAL A 78 2.69 12.09 -12.42
C VAL A 78 3.38 11.07 -13.33
N PRO A 79 4.70 11.12 -13.46
CA PRO A 79 5.44 10.07 -14.16
C PRO A 79 5.16 8.69 -13.55
N LEU A 80 4.74 7.74 -14.37
CA LEU A 80 4.62 6.37 -13.92
C LEU A 80 6.00 5.74 -13.77
N LEU A 81 6.15 4.90 -12.76
CA LEU A 81 7.35 4.11 -12.55
C LEU A 81 7.28 2.86 -13.44
N ALA A 82 8.27 2.72 -14.30
CA ALA A 82 8.43 1.52 -15.11
C ALA A 82 9.22 0.46 -14.35
N LEU A 83 8.99 -0.80 -14.68
CA LEU A 83 9.76 -1.90 -14.16
C LEU A 83 11.22 -1.77 -14.57
N THR A 84 12.11 -1.75 -13.58
CA THR A 84 13.54 -1.75 -13.78
C THR A 84 14.10 -3.14 -13.44
N GLY A 85 14.84 -3.76 -14.36
CA GLY A 85 15.48 -5.05 -14.15
C GLY A 85 14.85 -6.22 -14.91
N SER A 86 15.47 -7.38 -14.76
CA SER A 86 15.00 -8.62 -15.40
C SER A 86 13.79 -9.20 -14.65
N PRO A 87 12.84 -9.85 -15.34
CA PRO A 87 11.72 -10.57 -14.74
C PRO A 87 12.13 -11.64 -13.72
N GLN A 88 13.39 -12.02 -13.68
CA GLN A 88 13.95 -13.07 -12.82
C GLN A 88 14.17 -12.64 -11.36
N VAL A 89 13.88 -11.38 -11.00
CA VAL A 89 14.06 -10.86 -9.62
C VAL A 89 13.05 -11.48 -8.65
N TYR A 90 11.94 -11.96 -9.16
CA TYR A 90 11.03 -12.80 -8.38
C TYR A 90 11.46 -14.25 -8.56
N ALA A 91 11.99 -14.84 -7.48
CA ALA A 91 12.34 -16.24 -7.46
C ALA A 91 11.25 -17.09 -8.15
N PRO A 92 11.60 -18.17 -8.89
CA PRO A 92 10.63 -19.03 -9.55
C PRO A 92 9.53 -19.55 -8.62
N THR A 93 9.79 -19.50 -7.32
CA THR A 93 8.90 -19.89 -6.22
C THR A 93 8.09 -18.71 -5.66
N SER A 94 8.31 -17.46 -6.11
CA SER A 94 7.49 -16.35 -5.66
C SER A 94 6.06 -16.55 -6.16
N PRO A 95 5.07 -16.52 -5.25
CA PRO A 95 3.67 -16.59 -5.63
C PRO A 95 3.23 -15.40 -6.53
N LEU A 96 4.07 -14.38 -6.61
CA LEU A 96 3.87 -13.20 -7.46
C LEU A 96 4.58 -13.35 -8.80
N ARG A 97 4.36 -14.47 -9.53
CA ARG A 97 4.78 -14.54 -10.92
C ARG A 97 4.06 -13.45 -11.71
N ALA A 98 4.75 -12.33 -11.86
CA ALA A 98 4.31 -11.26 -12.73
C ALA A 98 4.93 -11.49 -14.10
N TRP A 99 4.10 -11.45 -15.15
CA TRP A 99 4.55 -11.45 -16.53
C TRP A 99 4.72 -10.00 -16.96
N HIS A 100 5.96 -9.57 -17.11
CA HIS A 100 6.24 -8.23 -17.59
C HIS A 100 7.66 -8.14 -18.16
N LYS A 101 7.87 -7.14 -18.99
CA LYS A 101 9.17 -6.82 -19.57
C LYS A 101 9.72 -5.57 -18.93
N ALA A 102 11.05 -5.44 -18.92
CA ALA A 102 11.70 -4.21 -18.51
C ALA A 102 11.17 -3.04 -19.35
N GLY A 103 10.85 -1.92 -18.68
CA GLY A 103 10.27 -0.73 -19.33
C GLY A 103 8.74 -0.69 -19.35
N GLU A 104 8.05 -1.78 -19.01
CA GLU A 104 6.58 -1.75 -18.85
C GLU A 104 6.20 -1.01 -17.55
N ASP A 105 5.14 -0.21 -17.64
CA ASP A 105 4.58 0.56 -16.53
C ASP A 105 3.29 -0.04 -15.96
N GLU A 106 2.97 -1.26 -16.39
CA GLU A 106 1.85 -2.07 -15.90
C GLU A 106 2.34 -3.46 -15.55
N ILE A 107 1.95 -3.95 -14.39
CA ILE A 107 2.31 -5.28 -13.89
C ILE A 107 1.06 -6.10 -13.73
N VAL A 108 1.02 -7.26 -14.37
CA VAL A 108 -0.06 -8.24 -14.25
C VAL A 108 0.34 -9.34 -13.28
N PHE A 109 -0.54 -9.68 -12.35
CA PHE A 109 -0.38 -10.72 -11.34
C PHE A 109 -1.40 -11.84 -11.57
N PRO A 110 -1.12 -12.83 -12.43
CA PRO A 110 -2.12 -13.83 -12.82
C PRO A 110 -2.64 -14.68 -11.65
N LEU A 111 -1.79 -14.96 -10.65
CA LEU A 111 -2.16 -15.82 -9.51
C LEU A 111 -3.16 -15.18 -8.56
N ILE A 112 -3.25 -13.86 -8.54
CA ILE A 112 -4.20 -13.10 -7.73
C ILE A 112 -5.21 -12.34 -8.59
N GLN A 113 -5.23 -12.63 -9.91
CA GLN A 113 -6.13 -11.99 -10.88
C GLN A 113 -6.15 -10.47 -10.74
N ALA A 114 -4.97 -9.86 -10.71
CA ALA A 114 -4.83 -8.43 -10.51
C ALA A 114 -3.85 -7.81 -11.50
N ARG A 115 -4.00 -6.49 -11.70
CA ARG A 115 -3.07 -5.65 -12.45
C ARG A 115 -2.76 -4.40 -11.66
N SER A 116 -1.58 -3.83 -11.85
CA SER A 116 -1.18 -2.62 -11.17
C SER A 116 -0.29 -1.72 -12.02
N PHE A 117 -0.26 -0.44 -11.66
CA PHE A 117 0.74 0.52 -12.08
C PHE A 117 1.25 1.29 -10.85
N TYR A 118 2.35 2.02 -11.01
CA TYR A 118 3.05 2.65 -9.89
C TYR A 118 3.47 4.08 -10.23
N CYS A 119 3.52 4.93 -9.18
CA CYS A 119 4.18 6.24 -9.25
C CYS A 119 4.87 6.54 -7.92
N GLY A 120 5.68 7.60 -7.89
CA GLY A 120 6.16 8.20 -6.65
C GLY A 120 5.23 9.31 -6.19
N ASP A 121 5.10 9.51 -4.87
CA ASP A 121 4.49 10.74 -4.34
C ASP A 121 5.55 11.84 -4.12
N ALA A 122 5.14 12.97 -3.52
CA ALA A 122 6.02 14.12 -3.29
C ALA A 122 7.19 13.86 -2.33
N ALA A 123 7.09 12.81 -1.48
CA ALA A 123 8.16 12.36 -0.59
C ALA A 123 8.86 11.09 -1.11
N HIS A 124 8.67 10.75 -2.39
CA HIS A 124 9.23 9.57 -3.05
C HIS A 124 8.75 8.22 -2.48
N ASN A 125 7.64 8.18 -1.75
CA ASN A 125 6.99 6.93 -1.40
C ASN A 125 6.56 6.19 -2.66
N ILE A 126 6.58 4.86 -2.60
CA ILE A 126 6.11 4.04 -3.73
C ILE A 126 4.61 3.83 -3.59
N LEU A 127 3.86 4.42 -4.51
CA LEU A 127 2.43 4.23 -4.63
C LEU A 127 2.13 3.20 -5.70
N LYS A 128 1.32 2.21 -5.34
CA LYS A 128 0.77 1.20 -6.21
C LYS A 128 -0.72 1.47 -6.39
N PHE A 129 -1.20 1.40 -7.61
CA PHE A 129 -2.63 1.37 -7.91
C PHE A 129 -2.95 -0.02 -8.43
N ILE A 130 -3.83 -0.74 -7.75
CA ILE A 130 -4.12 -2.14 -8.04
C ILE A 130 -5.61 -2.35 -8.30
N ALA A 131 -5.93 -3.13 -9.32
CA ALA A 131 -7.29 -3.61 -9.58
C ALA A 131 -7.31 -5.14 -9.55
N TYR A 132 -8.19 -5.70 -8.72
CA TYR A 132 -8.49 -7.13 -8.66
C TYR A 132 -9.71 -7.42 -9.52
N GLU A 133 -9.70 -8.48 -10.33
CA GLU A 133 -10.83 -8.84 -11.19
C GLU A 133 -12.11 -9.18 -10.38
N ASP A 134 -11.92 -9.74 -9.19
CA ASP A 134 -13.02 -10.07 -8.27
C ASP A 134 -13.57 -8.86 -7.50
N LEU A 135 -12.87 -7.72 -7.50
CA LEU A 135 -13.30 -6.51 -6.80
C LEU A 135 -14.17 -5.63 -7.72
N ARG A 136 -15.45 -5.97 -7.82
CA ARG A 136 -16.45 -5.27 -8.66
C ARG A 136 -17.17 -4.15 -7.91
N GLN A 137 -16.46 -3.33 -7.16
CA GLN A 137 -17.05 -2.16 -6.52
C GLN A 137 -17.01 -0.96 -7.45
N GLU A 138 -18.07 -0.15 -7.44
CA GLU A 138 -18.06 1.16 -8.07
C GLU A 138 -17.47 2.18 -7.10
N ALA A 139 -16.53 3.00 -7.57
CA ALA A 139 -16.03 4.11 -6.77
C ALA A 139 -17.12 5.18 -6.70
N ALA A 140 -17.53 5.54 -5.50
CA ALA A 140 -18.49 6.61 -5.30
C ALA A 140 -17.90 7.97 -5.75
N GLY A 141 -18.45 8.56 -6.80
CA GLY A 141 -18.43 10.01 -6.99
C GLY A 141 -17.16 10.66 -7.52
N ALA A 142 -16.31 9.98 -8.29
CA ALA A 142 -15.08 10.60 -8.78
C ALA A 142 -15.07 10.81 -10.30
N GLU A 143 -15.84 11.77 -10.79
CA GLU A 143 -15.49 12.40 -12.06
C GLU A 143 -14.19 13.20 -11.86
N GLY A 144 -13.08 12.81 -12.52
CA GLY A 144 -11.83 13.56 -12.55
C GLY A 144 -10.80 13.27 -11.46
N ALA A 145 -10.96 12.21 -10.67
CA ALA A 145 -9.92 11.72 -9.75
C ALA A 145 -9.59 10.25 -10.07
N ALA A 146 -8.42 9.77 -9.65
CA ALA A 146 -8.20 8.34 -9.60
C ALA A 146 -9.28 7.75 -8.67
N ALA A 147 -10.20 6.96 -9.24
CA ALA A 147 -11.34 6.40 -8.52
C ALA A 147 -10.87 5.36 -7.47
N VAL A 148 -10.28 5.84 -6.37
CA VAL A 148 -9.75 5.02 -5.30
C VAL A 148 -10.88 4.44 -4.46
N LEU A 149 -10.89 3.11 -4.29
CA LEU A 149 -11.86 2.41 -3.43
C LEU A 149 -11.44 2.43 -1.96
N HIS A 150 -10.18 2.18 -1.68
CA HIS A 150 -9.58 2.15 -0.34
C HIS A 150 -8.05 2.01 -0.44
N VAL A 151 -7.36 2.19 0.68
CA VAL A 151 -5.96 1.73 0.81
C VAL A 151 -5.99 0.22 0.97
N SER A 152 -5.41 -0.50 0.01
CA SER A 152 -5.41 -1.97 -0.05
C SER A 152 -4.14 -2.61 0.49
N GLU A 153 -2.99 -1.91 0.44
CA GLU A 153 -1.74 -2.46 0.95
C GLU A 153 -0.95 -1.41 1.74
N VAL A 154 -0.34 -1.85 2.85
CA VAL A 154 0.62 -1.04 3.62
C VAL A 154 1.87 -1.87 3.86
N GLY A 155 3.04 -1.34 3.47
CA GLY A 155 4.34 -1.97 3.66
C GLY A 155 4.81 -1.92 5.11
N LEU A 156 5.24 -3.06 5.65
CA LEU A 156 5.81 -3.20 6.99
C LEU A 156 7.19 -3.89 6.90
N PRO A 157 8.27 -3.14 6.68
CA PRO A 157 9.63 -3.68 6.66
C PRO A 157 10.11 -4.17 8.02
N VAL A 158 10.62 -5.40 8.09
CA VAL A 158 11.06 -6.05 9.34
C VAL A 158 12.34 -6.86 9.15
N ALA A 159 13.03 -7.21 10.22
CA ALA A 159 14.18 -8.10 10.16
C ALA A 159 13.77 -9.56 9.93
N ASP A 160 12.65 -9.99 10.53
CA ASP A 160 12.13 -11.36 10.44
C ASP A 160 10.65 -11.34 10.03
N VAL A 161 10.40 -11.68 8.76
CA VAL A 161 9.07 -11.70 8.15
C VAL A 161 8.18 -12.78 8.79
N ARG A 162 8.75 -13.97 9.05
CA ARG A 162 7.98 -15.09 9.61
C ARG A 162 7.56 -14.82 11.05
N ALA A 163 8.45 -14.23 11.85
CA ALA A 163 8.14 -13.89 13.23
C ALA A 163 7.03 -12.84 13.31
N LEU A 164 7.08 -11.78 12.47
CA LEU A 164 5.99 -10.79 12.45
C LEU A 164 4.68 -11.40 11.95
N ALA A 165 4.72 -12.22 10.90
CA ALA A 165 3.52 -12.88 10.37
C ALA A 165 2.86 -13.77 11.43
N ALA A 166 3.63 -14.61 12.13
CA ALA A 166 3.12 -15.45 13.21
C ALA A 166 2.47 -14.61 14.33
N ARG A 167 3.12 -13.50 14.72
CA ARG A 167 2.60 -12.59 15.75
C ARG A 167 1.27 -11.94 15.34
N LEU A 168 1.13 -11.55 14.08
CA LEU A 168 -0.11 -10.95 13.56
C LEU A 168 -1.24 -11.98 13.46
N GLN A 169 -0.92 -13.21 13.08
CA GLN A 169 -1.89 -14.31 13.11
C GLN A 169 -2.37 -14.62 14.54
N GLU A 170 -1.44 -14.77 15.47
CA GLU A 170 -1.76 -15.11 16.87
C GLU A 170 -2.56 -14.01 17.56
N ALA A 171 -2.13 -12.75 17.43
CA ALA A 171 -2.71 -11.64 18.15
C ALA A 171 -4.00 -11.10 17.50
N LEU A 172 -4.08 -11.07 16.18
CA LEU A 172 -5.15 -10.38 15.43
C LEU A 172 -5.96 -11.32 14.52
N GLY A 173 -5.57 -12.59 14.40
CA GLY A 173 -6.20 -13.53 13.46
C GLY A 173 -6.01 -13.15 11.99
N ILE A 174 -5.01 -12.33 11.66
CA ILE A 174 -4.75 -11.90 10.28
C ILE A 174 -4.01 -13.02 9.55
N GLU A 175 -4.71 -13.70 8.67
CA GLU A 175 -4.19 -14.86 7.94
C GLU A 175 -3.28 -14.45 6.75
N PRO A 176 -2.26 -15.26 6.43
CA PRO A 176 -1.53 -15.09 5.19
C PRO A 176 -2.46 -15.21 3.98
N TYR A 177 -2.33 -14.28 3.05
CA TYR A 177 -3.02 -14.37 1.76
C TYR A 177 -2.67 -15.69 1.06
N PRO A 178 -3.61 -16.36 0.38
CA PRO A 178 -3.39 -17.72 -0.14
C PRO A 178 -2.10 -17.92 -0.94
N VAL A 179 -1.72 -16.93 -1.75
CA VAL A 179 -0.48 -16.98 -2.56
C VAL A 179 0.80 -16.78 -1.73
N SER A 180 0.70 -16.37 -0.46
CA SER A 180 1.83 -16.27 0.48
C SER A 180 1.96 -17.49 1.39
N ARG A 181 1.41 -18.62 1.00
CA ARG A 181 1.53 -19.88 1.76
C ARG A 181 2.41 -20.86 0.99
N PRO A 182 3.49 -21.39 1.59
CA PRO A 182 4.07 -21.02 2.89
C PRO A 182 4.69 -19.60 2.88
N ILE A 183 4.76 -18.96 4.06
CA ILE A 183 5.38 -17.64 4.21
C ILE A 183 6.86 -17.73 3.82
N ALA A 184 7.28 -16.87 2.89
CA ALA A 184 8.67 -16.78 2.48
C ALA A 184 9.56 -16.13 3.56
N GLU A 185 10.87 -16.22 3.40
CA GLU A 185 11.82 -15.65 4.35
C GLU A 185 11.87 -14.10 4.28
N ASP A 186 11.61 -13.56 3.11
CA ASP A 186 11.82 -12.15 2.79
C ASP A 186 10.55 -11.38 2.43
N PHE A 187 9.40 -12.08 2.32
CA PHE A 187 8.15 -11.49 1.86
C PHE A 187 6.90 -12.25 2.32
N ALA A 188 5.84 -11.54 2.74
CA ALA A 188 4.51 -12.08 2.96
C ALA A 188 3.42 -11.05 2.73
N TYR A 189 2.30 -11.46 2.12
CA TYR A 189 1.02 -10.77 2.19
C TYR A 189 0.17 -11.38 3.30
N LEU A 190 -0.34 -10.54 4.19
CA LEU A 190 -1.26 -10.92 5.27
C LEU A 190 -2.57 -10.13 5.13
N GLY A 191 -3.69 -10.80 5.18
CA GLY A 191 -5.02 -10.20 4.98
C GLY A 191 -5.67 -10.65 3.67
N ASP A 192 -6.48 -9.80 3.05
CA ASP A 192 -7.25 -10.10 1.85
C ASP A 192 -7.29 -8.91 0.86
N ILE A 193 -8.07 -9.02 -0.24
CA ILE A 193 -8.15 -7.97 -1.27
C ILE A 193 -8.71 -6.63 -0.78
N PHE A 194 -9.34 -6.59 0.40
CA PHE A 194 -9.86 -5.36 1.02
C PHE A 194 -8.85 -4.70 1.95
N GLY A 195 -7.75 -5.38 2.28
CA GLY A 195 -6.66 -4.84 3.07
C GLY A 195 -5.56 -5.86 3.32
N GLN A 196 -4.32 -5.49 3.00
CA GLN A 196 -3.14 -6.35 3.14
C GLN A 196 -2.03 -5.61 3.88
N LEU A 197 -1.38 -6.33 4.78
CA LEU A 197 -0.09 -5.94 5.33
C LEU A 197 1.00 -6.62 4.48
N VAL A 198 1.83 -5.81 3.82
CA VAL A 198 2.94 -6.29 3.00
C VAL A 198 4.18 -6.34 3.86
N VAL A 199 4.40 -7.47 4.51
CA VAL A 199 5.55 -7.69 5.38
C VAL A 199 6.75 -8.09 4.54
N VAL A 200 7.81 -7.29 4.62
CA VAL A 200 9.02 -7.52 3.82
C VAL A 200 10.27 -7.44 4.69
N LYS A 201 11.32 -8.17 4.27
CA LYS A 201 12.63 -8.07 4.91
C LYS A 201 13.23 -6.68 4.69
N LEU A 202 13.90 -6.15 5.71
CA LEU A 202 14.66 -4.90 5.59
C LEU A 202 15.60 -4.93 4.38
N GLY A 203 15.61 -3.85 3.61
CA GLY A 203 16.39 -3.76 2.38
C GLY A 203 15.79 -4.48 1.18
N HIS A 204 14.62 -5.11 1.30
CA HIS A 204 13.89 -5.67 0.15
C HIS A 204 13.61 -4.58 -0.88
N PRO A 205 13.84 -4.81 -2.19
CA PRO A 205 13.53 -3.80 -3.21
C PRO A 205 12.01 -3.68 -3.39
N TRP A 206 11.52 -2.43 -3.36
CA TRP A 206 10.12 -2.18 -3.70
C TRP A 206 9.88 -2.20 -5.20
N LEU A 207 8.86 -2.95 -5.62
CA LEU A 207 8.35 -2.84 -6.99
C LEU A 207 7.89 -1.40 -7.31
N PRO A 208 8.04 -0.96 -8.54
CA PRO A 208 8.63 -1.64 -9.70
C PRO A 208 10.14 -1.37 -9.83
N THR A 209 10.74 -0.69 -8.85
CA THR A 209 12.16 -0.30 -8.88
C THR A 209 13.04 -1.37 -8.23
N GLN A 210 14.33 -1.36 -8.58
CA GLN A 210 15.34 -2.19 -7.91
C GLN A 210 16.17 -1.36 -6.92
N THR A 211 15.99 -0.04 -6.91
CA THR A 211 16.83 0.91 -6.17
C THR A 211 16.19 1.38 -4.87
N VAL A 212 14.86 1.49 -4.83
CA VAL A 212 14.13 1.89 -3.63
C VAL A 212 14.03 0.71 -2.67
N ARG A 213 14.62 0.85 -1.49
CA ARG A 213 14.73 -0.23 -0.49
C ARG A 213 13.77 -0.02 0.67
N ALA A 214 13.23 -1.14 1.17
CA ALA A 214 12.37 -1.17 2.33
C ALA A 214 13.14 -0.78 3.61
N THR A 215 12.70 0.28 4.26
CA THR A 215 13.24 0.81 5.51
C THR A 215 12.15 0.93 6.56
N VAL A 216 12.51 0.81 7.85
CA VAL A 216 11.55 0.98 8.94
C VAL A 216 11.15 2.45 9.06
N ALA A 217 9.84 2.69 9.12
CA ALA A 217 9.27 4.02 9.37
C ALA A 217 7.99 3.87 10.22
N PRO A 218 7.60 4.86 11.04
CA PRO A 218 6.42 4.76 11.88
C PRO A 218 5.14 4.54 11.07
N VAL A 219 4.33 3.56 11.45
CA VAL A 219 3.03 3.27 10.85
C VAL A 219 2.01 3.01 11.94
N HIS A 220 0.89 3.74 11.89
CA HIS A 220 -0.27 3.44 12.72
C HIS A 220 -1.42 3.04 11.80
N LEU A 221 -2.02 1.88 12.07
CA LEU A 221 -3.15 1.35 11.31
C LEU A 221 -4.36 1.22 12.21
N THR A 222 -5.52 1.61 11.68
CA THR A 222 -6.81 1.22 12.26
C THR A 222 -7.50 0.25 11.30
N LEU A 223 -7.80 -0.93 11.80
CA LEU A 223 -8.50 -2.00 11.08
C LEU A 223 -9.90 -2.18 11.64
N SER A 224 -10.85 -2.54 10.77
CA SER A 224 -12.17 -3.01 11.21
C SER A 224 -12.10 -4.50 11.53
N GLY A 225 -12.66 -4.90 12.67
CA GLY A 225 -12.65 -6.30 13.09
C GLY A 225 -13.67 -6.59 14.19
N PRO A 226 -13.79 -7.87 14.63
CA PRO A 226 -14.84 -8.30 15.54
C PRO A 226 -14.65 -7.83 16.99
N GLN A 227 -13.43 -7.54 17.40
CA GLN A 227 -13.09 -7.10 18.76
C GLN A 227 -12.13 -5.93 18.75
N ALA A 228 -12.41 -4.93 19.58
CA ALA A 228 -11.52 -3.79 19.76
C ALA A 228 -10.25 -4.24 20.52
N GLN A 229 -9.08 -3.95 19.94
CA GLN A 229 -7.80 -4.22 20.57
C GLN A 229 -6.70 -3.33 19.98
N GLN A 230 -5.57 -3.24 20.69
CA GLN A 230 -4.40 -2.51 20.22
C GLN A 230 -3.15 -3.38 20.34
N LEU A 231 -2.34 -3.38 19.31
CA LEU A 231 -1.10 -4.15 19.25
C LEU A 231 0.06 -3.24 18.84
N ALA A 232 1.03 -3.05 19.74
CA ALA A 232 2.31 -2.45 19.40
C ALA A 232 3.28 -3.54 18.97
N LEU A 233 3.95 -3.36 17.84
CA LEU A 233 4.82 -4.37 17.23
C LEU A 233 6.32 -4.11 17.52
N ALA A 234 6.66 -3.87 18.80
CA ALA A 234 8.06 -3.67 19.18
C ALA A 234 8.98 -4.81 18.65
N PRO A 235 10.22 -4.48 18.21
CA PRO A 235 10.90 -3.19 18.34
C PRO A 235 10.59 -2.17 17.23
N TYR A 236 9.66 -2.46 16.34
CA TYR A 236 9.29 -1.59 15.23
C TYR A 236 8.30 -0.51 15.69
N PRO A 237 8.33 0.69 15.09
CA PRO A 237 7.39 1.76 15.39
C PRO A 237 6.04 1.53 14.68
N TYR A 238 5.51 0.32 14.80
CA TYR A 238 4.23 -0.06 14.20
C TYR A 238 3.18 -0.26 15.29
N THR A 239 2.02 0.34 15.11
CA THR A 239 0.86 0.15 15.97
C THR A 239 -0.34 -0.21 15.12
N ILE A 240 -1.06 -1.26 15.52
CA ILE A 240 -2.32 -1.67 14.89
C ILE A 240 -3.41 -1.55 15.94
N THR A 241 -4.44 -0.77 15.65
CA THR A 241 -5.67 -0.67 16.42
C THR A 241 -6.77 -1.37 15.66
N VAL A 242 -7.47 -2.29 16.29
CA VAL A 242 -8.69 -2.90 15.72
C VAL A 242 -9.88 -2.24 16.39
N THR A 243 -10.81 -1.72 15.59
CA THR A 243 -12.10 -1.20 16.07
C THR A 243 -13.20 -2.20 15.78
N ALA A 244 -14.07 -2.45 16.76
CA ALA A 244 -15.23 -3.31 16.57
C ALA A 244 -16.15 -2.72 15.49
N SER A 245 -16.55 -3.54 14.53
CA SER A 245 -17.47 -3.20 13.43
C SER A 245 -18.78 -3.95 13.57
#